data_a70b6c7cb81210b2ae70116d0ed3bff7
#
_entry.id   a70b6c7cb81210b2ae70116d0ed3bff7
#
_cell.length_a   1.000
_cell.length_b   1.000
_cell.length_c   1.000
_cell.angle_alpha   90.00
_cell.angle_beta   90.00
_cell.angle_gamma   90.00
#
_symmetry.space_group_name_H-M   'P 1'
#
loop_
_entity.id
_entity.type
_entity.pdbx_description
1 polymer ?
#
loop_
_entity_poly.entity_id
_entity_poly.type
_entity_poly.pdbx_seq_one_letter_code
_entity_poly.pdbx_strand_id
1 'polypeptide(L)'
;MCIRDRALEGIVPLDSVKLKGNGTFAFKQVRPVSPEFYRLRVDDKVINFSIDSTETVRLDAPYADFSTAYTVEGSANSVKIKELTLKQMQLQNNVNALIQSMQARQIGADVFEDSLAALMKNYKDEVKINYIFAAPNTASAYFALFQKLNNYLIFDPLNNKDDVKCLS
;
A
#
# COMPACT_ATOMS: atom_id res chain seq x y z
N MET A 1 -3.39 13.62 14.44
CA MET A 1 -2.71 13.13 13.27
C MET A 1 -2.87 11.62 13.04
N CYS A 2 -4.00 11.00 13.25
CA CYS A 2 -4.28 9.63 12.86
C CYS A 2 -5.58 9.62 12.07
N ILE A 3 -5.63 8.86 11.01
CA ILE A 3 -6.76 8.84 10.09
C ILE A 3 -7.13 7.41 9.87
N ARG A 4 -8.42 7.10 9.98
CA ARG A 4 -8.96 5.81 9.60
C ARG A 4 -9.38 5.87 8.13
N ASP A 5 -9.01 4.86 7.37
CA ASP A 5 -9.48 4.68 6.00
C ASP A 5 -10.52 3.56 5.98
N ARG A 6 -11.77 3.92 5.70
CA ARG A 6 -12.79 2.92 5.33
C ARG A 6 -12.87 2.91 3.81
N ALA A 7 -12.49 1.81 3.20
CA ALA A 7 -12.38 1.66 1.75
C ALA A 7 -13.66 2.04 0.96
N LEU A 8 -14.82 2.05 1.61
CA LEU A 8 -16.13 2.35 0.99
C LEU A 8 -16.69 3.73 1.33
N GLU A 9 -16.25 4.36 2.41
CA GLU A 9 -16.83 5.62 2.92
C GLU A 9 -15.85 6.80 2.89
N GLY A 10 -14.62 6.59 2.40
CA GLY A 10 -13.57 7.60 2.39
C GLY A 10 -12.76 7.66 3.69
N ILE A 11 -11.85 8.62 3.76
CA ILE A 11 -10.93 8.80 4.88
C ILE A 11 -11.61 9.61 5.98
N VAL A 12 -11.74 9.02 7.17
CA VAL A 12 -12.32 9.67 8.34
C VAL A 12 -11.24 9.92 9.39
N PRO A 13 -11.00 11.17 9.82
CA PRO A 13 -10.10 11.45 10.94
C PRO A 13 -10.64 10.81 12.22
N LEU A 14 -9.82 9.99 12.90
CA LEU A 14 -10.18 9.39 14.18
C LEU A 14 -9.66 10.19 15.35
N ASP A 15 -8.42 10.62 15.26
CA ASP A 15 -7.73 11.31 16.34
C ASP A 15 -6.54 12.12 15.82
N SER A 16 -6.13 13.13 16.56
CA SER A 16 -4.96 13.92 16.26
C SER A 16 -4.18 14.28 17.53
N VAL A 17 -2.86 14.11 17.48
CA VAL A 17 -1.99 14.47 18.61
C VAL A 17 -0.87 15.39 18.15
N LYS A 18 -0.43 16.25 19.05
CA LYS A 18 0.86 16.95 18.91
C LYS A 18 1.99 15.97 19.22
N LEU A 19 3.02 15.96 18.37
CA LEU A 19 4.26 15.29 18.72
C LEU A 19 4.86 15.92 19.98
N LYS A 20 5.32 15.07 20.89
CA LYS A 20 6.10 15.53 22.06
C LYS A 20 7.45 16.08 21.61
N GLY A 21 8.14 16.83 22.46
CA GLY A 21 9.44 17.40 22.13
C GLY A 21 10.52 16.37 21.73
N ASN A 22 10.36 15.11 22.13
CA ASN A 22 11.19 13.98 21.73
C ASN A 22 10.68 13.23 20.48
N GLY A 23 9.68 13.77 19.78
CA GLY A 23 9.10 13.16 18.58
C GLY A 23 8.15 12.00 18.83
N THR A 24 7.82 11.65 20.09
CA THR A 24 6.95 10.52 20.38
C THR A 24 5.47 10.89 20.37
N PHE A 25 4.64 9.93 20.02
CA PHE A 25 3.19 10.01 20.08
C PHE A 25 2.61 8.64 20.49
N ALA A 26 1.34 8.62 20.88
CA ALA A 26 0.59 7.38 21.11
C ALA A 26 -0.89 7.63 20.81
N PHE A 27 -1.52 6.67 20.16
CA PHE A 27 -2.96 6.60 19.98
C PHE A 27 -3.50 5.37 20.70
N LYS A 28 -4.69 5.49 21.25
CA LYS A 28 -5.42 4.37 21.86
C LYS A 28 -6.82 4.37 21.27
N GLN A 29 -7.18 3.28 20.64
CA GLN A 29 -8.49 3.10 20.02
C GLN A 29 -9.22 1.92 20.63
N VAL A 30 -10.53 1.88 20.42
CA VAL A 30 -11.36 0.73 20.78
C VAL A 30 -10.92 -0.46 19.91
N ARG A 31 -10.86 -1.64 20.51
CA ARG A 31 -10.52 -2.89 19.83
C ARG A 31 -11.41 -3.09 18.60
N PRO A 32 -10.85 -3.26 17.39
CA PRO A 32 -11.64 -3.58 16.22
C PRO A 32 -12.19 -5.00 16.29
N VAL A 33 -13.37 -5.21 15.73
CA VAL A 33 -14.03 -6.54 15.65
C VAL A 33 -13.36 -7.39 14.55
N SER A 34 -12.84 -6.75 13.53
CA SER A 34 -12.15 -7.35 12.39
C SER A 34 -10.91 -6.51 12.06
N PRO A 35 -9.97 -7.03 11.25
CA PRO A 35 -8.83 -6.23 10.82
C PRO A 35 -9.29 -4.92 10.17
N GLU A 36 -8.79 -3.81 10.66
CA GLU A 36 -9.08 -2.47 10.14
C GLU A 36 -7.83 -1.81 9.60
N PHE A 37 -8.01 -0.97 8.56
CA PHE A 37 -6.92 -0.19 7.98
C PHE A 37 -6.86 1.19 8.60
N TYR A 38 -5.64 1.62 8.85
CA TYR A 38 -5.33 2.91 9.43
C TYR A 38 -4.30 3.64 8.59
N ARG A 39 -4.38 4.94 8.66
CA ARG A 39 -3.43 5.83 8.00
C ARG A 39 -2.88 6.82 9.00
N LEU A 40 -1.59 6.76 9.25
CA LEU A 40 -0.87 7.78 10.00
C LEU A 40 -0.42 8.86 9.03
N ARG A 41 -0.80 10.10 9.32
CA ARG A 41 -0.42 11.25 8.50
C ARG A 41 0.37 12.26 9.31
N VAL A 42 1.48 12.73 8.75
CA VAL A 42 2.28 13.85 9.23
C VAL A 42 2.48 14.80 8.04
N ASP A 43 1.85 15.96 8.10
CA ASP A 43 1.76 16.92 6.98
C ASP A 43 1.18 16.24 5.72
N ASP A 44 1.96 16.14 4.66
CA ASP A 44 1.61 15.47 3.39
C ASP A 44 2.06 14.00 3.34
N LYS A 45 2.82 13.55 4.33
CA LYS A 45 3.42 12.21 4.37
C LYS A 45 2.50 11.21 5.06
N VAL A 46 2.47 9.98 4.55
CA VAL A 46 1.51 8.95 4.97
C VAL A 46 2.19 7.60 5.17
N ILE A 47 1.79 6.90 6.23
CA ILE A 47 2.05 5.47 6.45
C ILE A 47 0.71 4.76 6.56
N ASN A 48 0.51 3.71 5.76
CA ASN A 48 -0.65 2.82 5.87
C ASN A 48 -0.27 1.58 6.68
N PHE A 49 -1.18 1.13 7.53
CA PHE A 49 -1.01 -0.07 8.34
C PHE A 49 -2.38 -0.66 8.69
N SER A 50 -2.40 -1.85 9.27
CA SER A 50 -3.62 -2.47 9.78
C SER A 50 -3.44 -2.84 11.25
N ILE A 51 -4.55 -2.90 11.97
CA ILE A 51 -4.60 -3.43 13.33
C ILE A 51 -5.67 -4.51 13.35
N ASP A 52 -5.31 -5.67 13.88
CA ASP A 52 -6.22 -6.76 14.13
C ASP A 52 -6.36 -6.99 15.64
N SER A 53 -7.61 -7.03 16.08
CA SER A 53 -7.93 -7.41 17.45
C SER A 53 -7.16 -6.58 18.51
N THR A 54 -6.22 -7.21 19.22
CA THR A 54 -5.47 -6.63 20.35
C THR A 54 -4.02 -6.27 20.01
N GLU A 55 -3.70 -6.17 18.73
CA GLU A 55 -2.34 -5.79 18.30
C GLU A 55 -1.96 -4.39 18.80
N THR A 56 -0.70 -4.24 19.14
CA THR A 56 -0.07 -2.94 19.38
C THR A 56 0.97 -2.71 18.29
N VAL A 57 0.66 -1.83 17.36
CA VAL A 57 1.56 -1.49 16.26
C VAL A 57 2.48 -0.36 16.69
N ARG A 58 3.78 -0.60 16.59
CA ARG A 58 4.82 0.41 16.79
C ARG A 58 5.37 0.86 15.46
N LEU A 59 5.40 2.16 15.25
CA LEU A 59 5.94 2.81 14.06
C LEU A 59 7.09 3.73 14.47
N ASP A 60 8.21 3.62 13.78
CA ASP A 60 9.34 4.56 13.89
C ASP A 60 9.72 5.01 12.48
N ALA A 61 9.85 6.32 12.26
CA ALA A 61 10.08 6.89 10.95
C ALA A 61 10.88 8.19 11.03
N PRO A 62 11.98 8.31 10.25
CA PRO A 62 12.65 9.58 10.08
C PRO A 62 11.71 10.54 9.31
N TYR A 63 11.62 11.79 9.75
CA TYR A 63 10.70 12.73 9.10
C TYR A 63 11.00 12.96 7.63
N ALA A 64 12.28 12.97 7.23
CA ALA A 64 12.67 13.17 5.83
C ALA A 64 12.07 12.08 4.91
N ASP A 65 12.18 10.83 5.32
CA ASP A 65 11.78 9.64 4.54
C ASP A 65 10.61 8.90 5.20
N PHE A 66 9.66 9.66 5.77
CA PHE A 66 8.58 9.15 6.61
C PHE A 66 7.79 8.03 5.97
N SER A 67 7.47 8.13 4.68
CA SER A 67 6.64 7.14 3.97
C SER A 67 7.43 5.95 3.40
N THR A 68 8.75 5.97 3.47
CA THR A 68 9.59 4.95 2.83
C THR A 68 10.56 4.25 3.77
N ALA A 69 11.16 4.97 4.72
CA ALA A 69 12.19 4.46 5.63
C ALA A 69 11.67 4.15 7.04
N TYR A 70 10.35 3.99 7.21
CA TYR A 70 9.77 3.66 8.51
C TYR A 70 9.96 2.18 8.87
N THR A 71 9.96 1.89 10.17
CA THR A 71 9.87 0.52 10.68
C THR A 71 8.47 0.25 11.24
N VAL A 72 8.08 -1.03 11.19
CA VAL A 72 6.79 -1.51 11.71
C VAL A 72 7.04 -2.74 12.55
N GLU A 73 6.51 -2.72 13.78
CA GLU A 73 6.58 -3.85 14.71
C GLU A 73 5.19 -4.11 15.32
N GLY A 74 4.96 -5.35 15.77
CA GLY A 74 3.74 -5.73 16.49
C GLY A 74 2.56 -6.17 15.62
N SER A 75 2.69 -6.14 14.29
CA SER A 75 1.67 -6.66 13.36
C SER A 75 2.31 -7.22 12.09
N ALA A 76 2.12 -8.50 11.84
CA ALA A 76 2.60 -9.16 10.63
C ALA A 76 1.93 -8.61 9.36
N ASN A 77 0.64 -8.28 9.43
CA ASN A 77 -0.08 -7.67 8.32
C ASN A 77 0.47 -6.27 8.00
N SER A 78 0.78 -5.47 9.00
CA SER A 78 1.34 -4.12 8.81
C SER A 78 2.75 -4.17 8.21
N VAL A 79 3.56 -5.16 8.54
CA VAL A 79 4.86 -5.40 7.88
C VAL A 79 4.65 -5.69 6.39
N LYS A 80 3.74 -6.59 6.04
CA LYS A 80 3.42 -6.91 4.64
C LYS A 80 2.81 -5.73 3.88
N ILE A 81 1.98 -4.91 4.53
CA ILE A 81 1.42 -3.68 3.94
C ILE A 81 2.54 -2.68 3.61
N LYS A 82 3.55 -2.55 4.49
CA LYS A 82 4.74 -1.75 4.19
C LYS A 82 5.45 -2.26 2.94
N GLU A 83 5.74 -3.56 2.87
CA GLU A 83 6.40 -4.18 1.72
C GLU A 83 5.62 -3.93 0.42
N LEU A 84 4.31 -4.15 0.44
CA LEU A 84 3.41 -3.89 -0.69
C LEU A 84 3.42 -2.41 -1.10
N THR A 85 3.41 -1.50 -0.14
CA THR A 85 3.49 -0.06 -0.40
C THR A 85 4.79 0.31 -1.11
N LEU A 86 5.93 -0.20 -0.63
CA LEU A 86 7.23 0.06 -1.25
C LEU A 86 7.34 -0.54 -2.65
N LYS A 87 6.82 -1.76 -2.85
CA LYS A 87 6.75 -2.39 -4.18
C LYS A 87 5.88 -1.60 -5.16
N GLN A 88 4.74 -1.10 -4.72
CA GLN A 88 3.87 -0.25 -5.53
C GLN A 88 4.56 1.06 -5.91
N MET A 89 5.28 1.70 -4.99
CA MET A 89 6.06 2.90 -5.28
C MET A 89 7.16 2.62 -6.30
N GLN A 90 7.83 1.48 -6.20
CA GLN A 90 8.84 1.07 -7.18
C GLN A 90 8.21 0.83 -8.56
N LEU A 91 7.06 0.17 -8.64
CA LEU A 91 6.31 0.00 -9.89
C LEU A 91 5.97 1.36 -10.51
N GLN A 92 5.44 2.29 -9.71
CA GLN A 92 5.11 3.65 -10.17
C GLN A 92 6.35 4.37 -10.72
N ASN A 93 7.48 4.28 -10.05
CA ASN A 93 8.74 4.89 -10.50
C ASN A 93 9.22 4.27 -11.83
N ASN A 94 9.13 2.96 -11.98
CA ASN A 94 9.50 2.26 -13.21
C ASN A 94 8.58 2.67 -14.38
N VAL A 95 7.27 2.76 -14.14
CA VAL A 95 6.31 3.22 -15.15
C VAL A 95 6.58 4.68 -15.53
N ASN A 96 6.86 5.55 -14.56
CA ASN A 96 7.20 6.94 -14.83
C ASN A 96 8.49 7.05 -15.67
N ALA A 97 9.51 6.24 -15.40
CA ALA A 97 10.74 6.19 -16.19
C ALA A 97 10.49 5.74 -17.64
N LEU A 98 9.63 4.73 -17.86
CA LEU A 98 9.21 4.32 -19.20
C LEU A 98 8.49 5.45 -19.95
N ILE A 99 7.57 6.14 -19.29
CA ILE A 99 6.85 7.29 -19.87
C ILE A 99 7.84 8.38 -20.29
N GLN A 100 8.79 8.72 -19.44
CA GLN A 100 9.82 9.70 -19.73
C GLN A 100 10.69 9.29 -20.94
N SER A 101 11.10 8.01 -21.01
CA SER A 101 11.89 7.49 -22.13
C SER A 101 11.12 7.55 -23.45
N MET A 102 9.84 7.27 -23.45
CA MET A 102 8.97 7.39 -24.62
C MET A 102 8.81 8.87 -25.02
N GLN A 103 8.56 9.77 -24.07
CA GLN A 103 8.44 11.21 -24.35
C GLN A 103 9.74 11.81 -24.89
N ALA A 104 10.87 11.33 -24.40
CA ALA A 104 12.20 11.70 -24.89
C ALA A 104 12.57 11.03 -26.26
N ARG A 105 11.66 10.23 -26.82
CA ARG A 105 11.87 9.46 -28.07
C ARG A 105 13.07 8.50 -28.01
N GLN A 106 13.42 8.02 -26.82
CA GLN A 106 14.48 7.03 -26.63
C GLN A 106 13.99 5.61 -26.94
N ILE A 107 12.69 5.37 -26.80
CA ILE A 107 12.02 4.11 -27.13
C ILE A 107 10.79 4.37 -28.01
N GLY A 108 10.44 3.41 -28.86
CA GLY A 108 9.21 3.42 -29.66
C GLY A 108 7.98 3.01 -28.85
N ALA A 109 6.80 3.17 -29.44
CA ALA A 109 5.55 2.84 -28.81
C ALA A 109 5.42 1.32 -28.54
N ASP A 110 5.90 0.50 -29.46
CA ASP A 110 5.95 -0.97 -29.35
C ASP A 110 6.79 -1.42 -28.16
N VAL A 111 8.01 -0.89 -28.02
CA VAL A 111 8.90 -1.19 -26.89
C VAL A 111 8.29 -0.69 -25.56
N PHE A 112 7.61 0.44 -25.58
CA PHE A 112 6.91 0.97 -24.42
C PHE A 112 5.77 0.03 -23.97
N GLU A 113 4.91 -0.40 -24.89
CA GLU A 113 3.77 -1.29 -24.61
C GLU A 113 4.25 -2.64 -24.07
N ASP A 114 5.23 -3.26 -24.70
CA ASP A 114 5.81 -4.54 -24.27
C ASP A 114 6.45 -4.43 -22.89
N SER A 115 7.21 -3.36 -22.64
CA SER A 115 7.86 -3.12 -21.34
C SER A 115 6.85 -2.86 -20.24
N LEU A 116 5.81 -2.10 -20.51
CA LEU A 116 4.73 -1.83 -19.54
C LEU A 116 3.97 -3.13 -19.22
N ALA A 117 3.63 -3.92 -20.25
CA ALA A 117 2.93 -5.21 -20.05
C ALA A 117 3.79 -6.16 -19.21
N ALA A 118 5.10 -6.24 -19.47
CA ALA A 118 6.02 -7.06 -18.69
C ALA A 118 6.13 -6.60 -17.23
N LEU A 119 6.25 -5.30 -16.97
CA LEU A 119 6.27 -4.74 -15.62
C LEU A 119 4.98 -5.07 -14.85
N MET A 120 3.83 -4.86 -15.47
CA MET A 120 2.53 -5.13 -14.85
C MET A 120 2.34 -6.61 -14.57
N LYS A 121 2.71 -7.47 -15.53
CA LYS A 121 2.64 -8.93 -15.35
C LYS A 121 3.51 -9.40 -14.20
N ASN A 122 4.78 -9.00 -14.17
CA ASN A 122 5.73 -9.41 -13.14
C ASN A 122 5.25 -8.96 -11.75
N TYR A 123 4.78 -7.71 -11.63
CA TYR A 123 4.23 -7.19 -10.38
C TYR A 123 3.00 -8.00 -9.92
N LYS A 124 2.04 -8.23 -10.82
CA LYS A 124 0.84 -9.01 -10.50
C LYS A 124 1.17 -10.44 -10.08
N ASP A 125 2.05 -11.12 -10.79
CA ASP A 125 2.44 -12.50 -10.48
C ASP A 125 3.12 -12.57 -9.11
N GLU A 126 4.04 -11.66 -8.80
CA GLU A 126 4.71 -11.58 -7.52
C GLU A 126 3.71 -11.34 -6.37
N VAL A 127 2.81 -10.37 -6.53
CA VAL A 127 1.83 -10.02 -5.50
C VAL A 127 0.80 -11.13 -5.30
N LYS A 128 0.32 -11.78 -6.37
CA LYS A 128 -0.57 -12.93 -6.30
C LYS A 128 0.04 -14.06 -5.48
N ILE A 129 1.27 -14.45 -5.81
CA ILE A 129 1.93 -15.60 -5.19
C ILE A 129 2.28 -15.32 -3.73
N ASN A 130 2.91 -14.17 -3.45
CA ASN A 130 3.54 -13.94 -2.15
C ASN A 130 2.60 -13.29 -1.12
N TYR A 131 1.50 -12.66 -1.54
CA TYR A 131 0.62 -11.92 -0.62
C TYR A 131 -0.83 -12.39 -0.69
N ILE A 132 -1.40 -12.62 -1.88
CA ILE A 132 -2.81 -12.97 -2.00
C ILE A 132 -3.02 -14.46 -1.74
N PHE A 133 -2.35 -15.33 -2.49
CA PHE A 133 -2.52 -16.79 -2.36
C PHE A 133 -1.76 -17.39 -1.17
N ALA A 134 -0.64 -16.78 -0.77
CA ALA A 134 0.12 -17.26 0.39
C ALA A 134 -0.63 -17.09 1.71
N ALA A 135 -1.48 -16.07 1.82
CA ALA A 135 -2.21 -15.77 3.04
C ALA A 135 -3.57 -15.12 2.72
N PRO A 136 -4.49 -15.85 2.06
CA PRO A 136 -5.83 -15.36 1.77
C PRO A 136 -6.56 -15.02 3.07
N ASN A 137 -7.55 -14.17 3.01
CA ASN A 137 -8.33 -13.70 4.18
C ASN A 137 -7.54 -12.87 5.21
N THR A 138 -6.40 -12.32 4.82
CA THR A 138 -5.62 -11.40 5.65
C THR A 138 -5.80 -9.95 5.23
N ALA A 139 -5.56 -9.00 6.14
CA ALA A 139 -5.57 -7.58 5.82
C ALA A 139 -4.55 -7.24 4.72
N SER A 140 -3.38 -7.90 4.72
CA SER A 140 -2.37 -7.68 3.69
C SER A 140 -2.80 -8.17 2.31
N ALA A 141 -3.50 -9.31 2.20
CA ALA A 141 -4.06 -9.80 0.94
C ALA A 141 -5.15 -8.85 0.42
N TYR A 142 -6.03 -8.40 1.30
CA TYR A 142 -7.04 -7.41 0.95
C TYR A 142 -6.40 -6.09 0.48
N PHE A 143 -5.40 -5.59 1.19
CA PHE A 143 -4.66 -4.39 0.78
C PHE A 143 -4.03 -4.54 -0.61
N ALA A 144 -3.45 -5.72 -0.90
CA ALA A 144 -2.85 -6.02 -2.20
C ALA A 144 -3.85 -5.93 -3.35
N LEU A 145 -5.08 -6.46 -3.17
CA LEU A 145 -6.14 -6.45 -4.18
C LEU A 145 -6.60 -5.04 -4.57
N PHE A 146 -6.57 -4.11 -3.63
CA PHE A 146 -7.07 -2.74 -3.85
C PHE A 146 -5.97 -1.71 -4.16
N GLN A 147 -4.75 -2.17 -4.44
CA GLN A 147 -3.68 -1.28 -4.88
C GLN A 147 -4.00 -0.65 -6.23
N LYS A 148 -3.57 0.60 -6.39
CA LYS A 148 -3.83 1.40 -7.60
C LYS A 148 -2.53 1.90 -8.22
N LEU A 149 -2.53 1.99 -9.54
CA LEU A 149 -1.51 2.67 -10.32
C LEU A 149 -2.19 3.79 -11.12
N ASN A 150 -1.79 5.04 -10.95
CA ASN A 150 -2.41 6.21 -11.60
C ASN A 150 -3.95 6.21 -11.47
N ASN A 151 -4.48 5.94 -10.27
CA ASN A 151 -5.92 5.84 -9.94
C ASN A 151 -6.67 4.63 -10.51
N TYR A 152 -6.04 3.76 -11.29
CA TYR A 152 -6.64 2.52 -11.77
C TYR A 152 -6.24 1.35 -10.87
N LEU A 153 -7.18 0.44 -10.61
CA LEU A 153 -6.89 -0.79 -9.88
C LEU A 153 -5.85 -1.63 -10.65
N ILE A 154 -4.84 -2.11 -9.94
CA ILE A 154 -3.84 -3.02 -10.52
C ILE A 154 -4.47 -4.39 -10.78
N PHE A 155 -5.30 -4.86 -9.84
CA PHE A 155 -6.13 -6.05 -10.00
C PHE A 155 -7.55 -5.61 -10.34
N ASP A 156 -8.04 -6.01 -11.51
CA ASP A 156 -9.38 -5.65 -11.99
C ASP A 156 -10.18 -6.91 -12.29
N PRO A 157 -10.82 -7.52 -11.28
CA PRO A 157 -11.57 -8.74 -11.46
C PRO A 157 -12.84 -8.57 -12.29
N LEU A 158 -13.30 -7.33 -12.50
CA LEU A 158 -14.49 -7.06 -13.31
C LEU A 158 -14.19 -7.14 -14.80
N ASN A 159 -12.99 -6.68 -15.22
CA ASN A 159 -12.62 -6.62 -16.63
C ASN A 159 -11.52 -7.60 -17.01
N ASN A 160 -10.83 -8.22 -16.03
CA ASN A 160 -9.74 -9.15 -16.26
C ASN A 160 -10.03 -10.51 -15.61
N LYS A 161 -10.29 -11.53 -16.45
CA LYS A 161 -10.61 -12.90 -16.00
C LYS A 161 -9.48 -13.56 -15.18
N ASP A 162 -8.23 -13.19 -15.42
CA ASP A 162 -7.09 -13.72 -14.66
C ASP A 162 -7.03 -13.16 -13.22
N ASP A 163 -7.66 -12.01 -12.99
CA ASP A 163 -7.73 -11.41 -11.67
C ASP A 163 -8.93 -11.91 -10.84
N VAL A 164 -9.94 -12.55 -11.47
CA VAL A 164 -11.09 -13.15 -10.77
C VAL A 164 -10.66 -14.20 -9.74
N LYS A 165 -9.64 -14.98 -10.06
CA LYS A 165 -9.08 -16.02 -9.18
C LYS A 165 -8.48 -15.48 -7.88
N CYS A 166 -8.25 -14.17 -7.81
CA CYS A 166 -7.77 -13.51 -6.59
C CYS A 166 -8.88 -13.25 -5.57
N LEU A 167 -10.15 -13.41 -5.99
CA LEU A 167 -11.33 -13.20 -5.13
C LEU A 167 -11.91 -14.52 -4.59
N SER A 168 -11.49 -15.67 -5.09
CA SER A 168 -11.90 -17.01 -4.64
C SER A 168 -10.91 -17.59 -3.65
#